data_81282d92aa220e260cc9d30fb7384c8a
#
_entry.id   81282d92aa220e260cc9d30fb7384c8a
#
_cell.length_a   1.000
_cell.length_b   1.000
_cell.length_c   1.000
_cell.angle_alpha   90.00
_cell.angle_beta   90.00
_cell.angle_gamma   90.00
#
_symmetry.space_group_name_H-M   'P 1'
#
loop_
_entity.id
_entity.type
_entity.pdbx_description
1 polymer ?
#
loop_
_entity_poly.entity_id
_entity_poly.type
_entity_poly.pdbx_seq_one_letter_code
_entity_poly.pdbx_strand_id
1 'polypeptide(L)'
;MEKTQEQEVEKQAITKTLELAVEIFRSCNSEYRILGSMLIAAHAGKVFRHIGDLDVLLDEKSRDCVFEKLRNEGFIIKEKRKIGFRWVEAAREEYLGFTFLLVGKFSERSFHWRFLRVCELRIKSDYLTPTQYSFGGVSFIGIPMSSVISGIRQSFLNPKRKIDKEVLREEIGKTEVKAYGNIQVYIFGIKIPFLYDTFSFFYNIYGGMRVLFGRKYEIWD
;
A
#
# COMPACT_ATOMS: atom_id res chain seq x y z
N MET A 1 -18.07 -19.17 -17.79
CA MET A 1 -18.72 -17.87 -18.08
C MET A 1 -18.79 -16.95 -16.87
N GLU A 2 -19.24 -17.40 -15.69
CA GLU A 2 -19.34 -16.55 -14.46
C GLU A 2 -18.01 -15.87 -14.03
N LYS A 3 -16.91 -16.60 -13.91
CA LYS A 3 -15.61 -16.04 -13.51
C LYS A 3 -15.08 -14.91 -14.41
N THR A 4 -15.39 -14.95 -15.69
CA THR A 4 -14.97 -13.92 -16.64
C THR A 4 -15.79 -12.64 -16.46
N GLN A 5 -17.05 -12.78 -16.11
CA GLN A 5 -17.96 -11.67 -15.86
C GLN A 5 -17.64 -10.97 -14.54
N GLU A 6 -17.33 -11.72 -13.47
CA GLU A 6 -16.88 -11.17 -12.18
C GLU A 6 -15.57 -10.38 -12.32
N GLN A 7 -14.61 -10.90 -13.10
CA GLN A 7 -13.33 -10.20 -13.34
C GLN A 7 -13.51 -8.90 -14.13
N GLU A 8 -14.45 -8.85 -15.07
CA GLU A 8 -14.73 -7.63 -15.83
C GLU A 8 -15.41 -6.57 -14.97
N VAL A 9 -16.35 -6.96 -14.11
CA VAL A 9 -17.00 -6.07 -13.14
C VAL A 9 -15.95 -5.48 -12.15
N GLU A 10 -15.06 -6.33 -11.63
CA GLU A 10 -14.00 -5.89 -10.75
C GLU A 10 -13.01 -4.94 -11.44
N LYS A 11 -12.64 -5.23 -12.69
CA LYS A 11 -11.79 -4.37 -13.49
C LYS A 11 -12.42 -2.99 -13.72
N GLN A 12 -13.72 -2.94 -13.98
CA GLN A 12 -14.46 -1.68 -14.15
C GLN A 12 -14.46 -0.88 -12.84
N ALA A 13 -14.73 -1.51 -11.69
CA ALA A 13 -14.69 -0.86 -10.39
C ALA A 13 -13.29 -0.30 -10.07
N ILE A 14 -12.24 -1.07 -10.38
CA ILE A 14 -10.84 -0.62 -10.23
C ILE A 14 -10.57 0.60 -11.10
N THR A 15 -10.93 0.54 -12.39
CA THR A 15 -10.68 1.62 -13.34
C THR A 15 -11.39 2.90 -12.92
N LYS A 16 -12.68 2.81 -12.59
CA LYS A 16 -13.50 3.93 -12.10
C LYS A 16 -12.89 4.56 -10.82
N THR A 17 -12.39 3.72 -9.91
CA THR A 17 -11.75 4.21 -8.67
C THR A 17 -10.43 4.90 -8.94
N LEU A 18 -9.61 4.38 -9.85
CA LEU A 18 -8.36 4.99 -10.25
C LEU A 18 -8.57 6.34 -10.94
N GLU A 19 -9.55 6.46 -11.85
CA GLU A 19 -9.92 7.72 -12.51
C GLU A 19 -10.25 8.78 -11.49
N LEU A 20 -11.17 8.48 -10.57
CA LEU A 20 -11.56 9.39 -9.50
C LEU A 20 -10.38 9.75 -8.59
N ALA A 21 -9.57 8.77 -8.18
CA ALA A 21 -8.42 9.00 -7.32
C ALA A 21 -7.41 9.96 -7.97
N VAL A 22 -7.04 9.71 -9.22
CA VAL A 22 -6.06 10.53 -9.96
C VAL A 22 -6.58 11.96 -10.15
N GLU A 23 -7.87 12.12 -10.45
CA GLU A 23 -8.51 13.44 -10.57
C GLU A 23 -8.46 14.22 -9.25
N ILE A 24 -8.86 13.58 -8.15
CA ILE A 24 -8.82 14.19 -6.80
C ILE A 24 -7.39 14.56 -6.43
N PHE A 25 -6.43 13.65 -6.57
CA PHE A 25 -5.04 13.92 -6.20
C PHE A 25 -4.43 15.04 -7.02
N ARG A 26 -4.71 15.09 -8.32
CA ARG A 26 -4.27 16.19 -9.21
C ARG A 26 -4.89 17.51 -8.79
N SER A 27 -6.20 17.56 -8.55
CA SER A 27 -6.91 18.79 -8.19
C SER A 27 -6.53 19.33 -6.81
N CYS A 28 -6.03 18.47 -5.90
CA CYS A 28 -5.48 18.87 -4.62
C CYS A 28 -3.96 19.12 -4.65
N ASN A 29 -3.31 19.00 -5.80
CA ASN A 29 -1.84 19.06 -5.94
C ASN A 29 -1.12 18.15 -4.93
N SER A 30 -1.65 16.94 -4.79
CA SER A 30 -1.22 15.97 -3.77
C SER A 30 0.01 15.20 -4.22
N GLU A 31 0.98 15.06 -3.34
CA GLU A 31 2.01 14.03 -3.50
C GLU A 31 1.48 12.71 -2.93
N TYR A 32 1.48 11.66 -3.75
CA TYR A 32 0.96 10.34 -3.37
C TYR A 32 1.75 9.19 -4.00
N ARG A 33 1.59 8.00 -3.43
CA ARG A 33 2.05 6.74 -4.04
C ARG A 33 1.00 5.68 -3.82
N ILE A 34 0.57 5.01 -4.88
CA ILE A 34 -0.22 3.79 -4.77
C ILE A 34 0.71 2.63 -4.41
N LEU A 35 0.24 1.74 -3.56
CA LEU A 35 0.96 0.59 -3.03
C LEU A 35 0.23 -0.72 -3.36
N GLY A 36 0.82 -1.82 -2.93
CA GLY A 36 0.12 -3.10 -2.80
C GLY A 36 -0.23 -3.79 -4.11
N SER A 37 -1.33 -4.53 -4.08
CA SER A 37 -1.77 -5.41 -5.16
C SER A 37 -2.16 -4.71 -6.44
N MET A 38 -2.56 -3.44 -6.34
CA MET A 38 -2.90 -2.64 -7.53
C MET A 38 -1.70 -2.49 -8.47
N LEU A 39 -0.49 -2.33 -7.92
CA LEU A 39 0.73 -2.23 -8.74
C LEU A 39 1.05 -3.55 -9.45
N ILE A 40 0.77 -4.69 -8.80
CA ILE A 40 0.95 -6.01 -9.41
C ILE A 40 -0.06 -6.21 -10.54
N ALA A 41 -1.32 -5.80 -10.35
CA ALA A 41 -2.35 -5.87 -11.39
C ALA A 41 -2.01 -4.97 -12.58
N ALA A 42 -1.50 -3.77 -12.33
CA ALA A 42 -1.05 -2.86 -13.39
C ALA A 42 0.14 -3.43 -14.16
N HIS A 43 1.12 -4.02 -13.47
CA HIS A 43 2.27 -4.69 -14.09
C HIS A 43 1.85 -5.89 -14.93
N ALA A 44 0.93 -6.72 -14.43
CA ALA A 44 0.43 -7.91 -15.12
C ALA A 44 -0.60 -7.58 -16.22
N GLY A 45 -1.10 -6.34 -16.30
CA GLY A 45 -2.14 -5.90 -17.23
C GLY A 45 -3.52 -6.55 -16.99
N LYS A 46 -3.72 -7.21 -15.85
CA LYS A 46 -4.97 -7.93 -15.51
C LYS A 46 -5.22 -8.02 -14.01
N VAL A 47 -6.48 -8.17 -13.65
CA VAL A 47 -6.88 -8.56 -12.29
C VAL A 47 -6.55 -10.04 -12.09
N PHE A 48 -5.65 -10.33 -11.17
CA PHE A 48 -5.16 -11.69 -10.90
C PHE A 48 -5.74 -12.29 -9.60
N ARG A 49 -6.26 -11.45 -8.73
CA ARG A 49 -7.01 -11.79 -7.52
C ARG A 49 -7.86 -10.60 -7.10
N HIS A 50 -8.77 -10.83 -6.19
CA HIS A 50 -9.58 -9.76 -5.62
C HIS A 50 -8.72 -8.64 -4.98
N ILE A 51 -9.04 -7.39 -5.34
CA ILE A 51 -8.43 -6.15 -4.82
C ILE A 51 -9.53 -5.39 -4.10
N GLY A 52 -9.52 -5.44 -2.76
CA GLY A 52 -10.59 -4.83 -1.96
C GLY A 52 -10.47 -3.32 -1.80
N ASP A 53 -9.25 -2.77 -1.84
CA ASP A 53 -8.96 -1.36 -1.64
C ASP A 53 -7.70 -0.90 -2.38
N LEU A 54 -7.58 0.40 -2.52
CA LEU A 54 -6.36 1.07 -2.96
C LEU A 54 -5.57 1.52 -1.72
N ASP A 55 -4.42 0.88 -1.51
CA ASP A 55 -3.44 1.34 -0.53
C ASP A 55 -2.73 2.59 -1.07
N VAL A 56 -2.80 3.70 -0.35
CA VAL A 56 -2.23 4.99 -0.77
C VAL A 56 -1.39 5.60 0.34
N LEU A 57 -0.12 5.89 0.05
CA LEU A 57 0.62 6.87 0.82
C LEU A 57 0.21 8.26 0.33
N LEU A 58 -0.25 9.11 1.23
CA LEU A 58 -0.70 10.46 0.93
C LEU A 58 0.05 11.47 1.78
N ASP A 59 0.50 12.55 1.17
CA ASP A 59 1.04 13.72 1.86
C ASP A 59 -0.02 14.30 2.82
N GLU A 60 0.37 14.43 4.09
CA GLU A 60 -0.52 14.95 5.14
C GLU A 60 -1.04 16.37 4.85
N LYS A 61 -0.29 17.18 4.09
CA LYS A 61 -0.71 18.53 3.69
C LYS A 61 -1.93 18.52 2.78
N SER A 62 -2.07 17.50 1.96
CA SER A 62 -3.19 17.36 1.01
C SER A 62 -4.40 16.69 1.64
N ARG A 63 -4.29 16.19 2.88
CA ARG A 63 -5.30 15.39 3.57
C ARG A 63 -6.68 16.02 3.51
N ASP A 64 -6.80 17.25 3.97
CA ASP A 64 -8.11 17.88 4.14
C ASP A 64 -8.78 18.11 2.79
N CYS A 65 -8.03 18.57 1.77
CA CYS A 65 -8.52 18.71 0.40
C CYS A 65 -8.99 17.36 -0.17
N VAL A 66 -8.18 16.32 -0.06
CA VAL A 66 -8.50 14.99 -0.62
C VAL A 66 -9.72 14.40 0.07
N PHE A 67 -9.79 14.48 1.40
CA PHE A 67 -10.91 13.89 2.15
C PHE A 67 -12.20 14.68 1.99
N GLU A 68 -12.15 15.99 1.83
CA GLU A 68 -13.33 16.79 1.49
C GLU A 68 -13.89 16.38 0.12
N LYS A 69 -13.04 16.26 -0.89
CA LYS A 69 -13.46 15.83 -2.23
C LYS A 69 -14.04 14.41 -2.21
N LEU A 70 -13.42 13.47 -1.48
CA LEU A 70 -13.97 12.12 -1.34
C LEU A 70 -15.34 12.12 -0.65
N ARG A 71 -15.55 12.98 0.38
CA ARG A 71 -16.88 13.12 1.00
C ARG A 71 -17.90 13.68 0.02
N ASN A 72 -17.52 14.66 -0.79
CA ASN A 72 -18.40 15.24 -1.81
C ASN A 72 -18.78 14.20 -2.88
N GLU A 73 -17.89 13.24 -3.14
CA GLU A 73 -18.16 12.06 -3.96
C GLU A 73 -18.94 10.96 -3.21
N GLY A 74 -19.37 11.19 -1.98
CA GLY A 74 -20.18 10.26 -1.20
C GLY A 74 -19.41 9.15 -0.48
N PHE A 75 -18.07 9.25 -0.35
CA PHE A 75 -17.31 8.29 0.45
C PHE A 75 -17.48 8.53 1.94
N ILE A 76 -17.68 7.44 2.68
CA ILE A 76 -17.65 7.43 4.14
C ILE A 76 -16.20 7.29 4.59
N ILE A 77 -15.69 8.28 5.33
CA ILE A 77 -14.31 8.33 5.80
C ILE A 77 -14.24 7.97 7.26
N LYS A 78 -13.40 6.99 7.60
CA LYS A 78 -13.19 6.50 8.97
C LYS A 78 -11.71 6.52 9.32
N GLU A 79 -11.36 7.25 10.39
CA GLU A 79 -10.03 7.14 10.97
C GLU A 79 -9.93 5.87 11.83
N LYS A 80 -8.88 5.12 11.63
CA LYS A 80 -8.57 3.90 12.39
C LYS A 80 -7.26 4.09 13.15
N ARG A 81 -7.19 3.49 14.33
CA ARG A 81 -5.98 3.47 15.16
C ARG A 81 -5.84 2.10 15.82
N LYS A 82 -4.64 1.53 15.76
CA LYS A 82 -4.32 0.32 16.47
C LYS A 82 -2.83 0.29 16.82
N ILE A 83 -2.50 0.11 18.10
CA ILE A 83 -1.11 0.02 18.61
C ILE A 83 -0.22 1.18 18.07
N GLY A 84 -0.75 2.43 18.09
CA GLY A 84 -0.02 3.62 17.63
C GLY A 84 -0.01 3.87 16.12
N PHE A 85 -0.46 2.93 15.31
CA PHE A 85 -0.65 3.14 13.88
C PHE A 85 -1.97 3.85 13.61
N ARG A 86 -1.94 4.81 12.69
CA ARG A 86 -3.11 5.53 12.18
C ARG A 86 -3.21 5.32 10.70
N TRP A 87 -4.41 5.00 10.24
CA TRP A 87 -4.74 5.02 8.83
C TRP A 87 -6.16 5.55 8.65
N VAL A 88 -6.50 5.91 7.44
CA VAL A 88 -7.84 6.40 7.11
C VAL A 88 -8.40 5.50 6.03
N GLU A 89 -9.58 4.96 6.29
CA GLU A 89 -10.34 4.19 5.31
C GLU A 89 -11.40 5.10 4.69
N ALA A 90 -11.57 5.01 3.38
CA ALA A 90 -12.69 5.64 2.68
C ALA A 90 -13.41 4.55 1.86
N ALA A 91 -14.71 4.43 2.05
CA ALA A 91 -15.53 3.42 1.40
C ALA A 91 -16.79 4.01 0.79
N ARG A 92 -17.14 3.51 -0.41
CA ARG A 92 -18.39 3.80 -1.12
C ARG A 92 -18.78 2.57 -1.94
N GLU A 93 -20.08 2.26 -2.01
CA GLU A 93 -20.58 1.23 -2.92
C GLU A 93 -20.18 1.54 -4.37
N GLU A 94 -20.00 0.53 -5.19
CA GLU A 94 -19.58 0.60 -6.61
C GLU A 94 -18.12 1.05 -6.87
N TYR A 95 -17.35 1.37 -5.82
CA TYR A 95 -15.94 1.72 -5.90
C TYR A 95 -15.11 0.76 -5.05
N LEU A 96 -13.83 0.65 -5.36
CA LEU A 96 -12.89 0.10 -4.38
C LEU A 96 -12.82 1.03 -3.16
N GLY A 97 -12.59 0.46 -2.00
CA GLY A 97 -12.18 1.24 -0.85
C GLY A 97 -10.82 1.90 -1.03
N PHE A 98 -10.52 2.84 -0.15
CA PHE A 98 -9.17 3.40 -0.01
C PHE A 98 -8.65 3.13 1.38
N THR A 99 -7.38 2.78 1.48
CA THR A 99 -6.63 2.77 2.73
C THR A 99 -5.49 3.78 2.62
N PHE A 100 -5.62 4.92 3.32
CA PHE A 100 -4.63 5.98 3.32
C PHE A 100 -3.70 5.88 4.51
N LEU A 101 -2.40 5.88 4.23
CA LEU A 101 -1.33 6.09 5.19
C LEU A 101 -0.81 7.51 4.99
N LEU A 102 -0.99 8.37 6.02
CA LEU A 102 -0.59 9.78 5.94
C LEU A 102 0.89 9.93 6.27
N VAL A 103 1.61 10.61 5.40
CA VAL A 103 3.03 10.86 5.52
C VAL A 103 3.25 12.33 5.89
N GLY A 104 3.79 12.59 7.06
CA GLY A 104 3.93 13.96 7.59
C GLY A 104 4.89 14.84 6.81
N LYS A 105 5.88 14.27 6.14
CA LYS A 105 6.84 15.00 5.31
C LYS A 105 7.46 14.08 4.26
N PHE A 106 7.33 14.48 3.00
CA PHE A 106 8.13 13.94 1.92
C PHE A 106 9.44 14.74 1.84
N SER A 107 10.59 14.07 1.88
CA SER A 107 11.90 14.71 1.73
C SER A 107 12.68 14.04 0.59
N GLU A 108 13.66 14.75 0.03
CA GLU A 108 14.52 14.24 -1.04
C GLU A 108 15.28 12.97 -0.66
N ARG A 109 15.50 12.73 0.64
CA ARG A 109 16.31 11.60 1.15
C ARG A 109 15.50 10.49 1.79
N SER A 110 14.33 10.79 2.32
CA SER A 110 13.48 9.77 2.97
C SER A 110 12.09 10.31 3.24
N PHE A 111 11.12 9.41 3.25
CA PHE A 111 9.78 9.71 3.73
C PHE A 111 9.75 9.49 5.23
N HIS A 112 9.13 10.43 5.95
CA HIS A 112 9.04 10.38 7.40
C HIS A 112 7.62 10.11 7.82
N TRP A 113 7.45 9.08 8.63
CA TRP A 113 6.19 8.79 9.28
C TRP A 113 6.40 8.79 10.78
N ARG A 114 5.87 9.82 11.46
CA ARG A 114 6.01 9.96 12.90
C ARG A 114 4.90 9.20 13.62
N PHE A 115 5.30 8.36 14.53
CA PHE A 115 4.47 7.45 15.28
C PHE A 115 4.82 7.55 16.77
N LEU A 116 3.79 7.59 17.66
CA LEU A 116 3.95 7.78 19.10
C LEU A 116 4.80 9.00 19.51
N ARG A 117 4.69 10.13 18.82
CA ARG A 117 5.42 11.40 19.08
C ARG A 117 6.94 11.30 19.16
N VAL A 118 7.49 10.20 19.66
CA VAL A 118 8.92 9.98 19.91
C VAL A 118 9.56 9.00 18.95
N CYS A 119 8.72 8.19 18.26
CA CYS A 119 9.16 7.25 17.26
C CYS A 119 8.91 7.81 15.85
N GLU A 120 9.90 7.67 14.99
CA GLU A 120 9.82 8.08 13.59
C GLU A 120 10.26 6.92 12.72
N LEU A 121 9.43 6.57 11.73
CA LEU A 121 9.80 5.65 10.68
C LEU A 121 10.30 6.45 9.49
N ARG A 122 11.49 6.17 9.04
CA ARG A 122 12.07 6.75 7.82
C ARG A 122 12.18 5.67 6.78
N ILE A 123 11.48 5.87 5.68
CA ILE A 123 11.56 4.99 4.52
C ILE A 123 12.59 5.59 3.57
N LYS A 124 13.46 4.77 3.00
CA LYS A 124 14.44 5.26 2.03
C LYS A 124 13.74 5.85 0.81
N SER A 125 14.28 6.95 0.30
CA SER A 125 13.69 7.67 -0.85
C SER A 125 13.58 6.79 -2.10
N ASP A 126 14.58 5.97 -2.39
CA ASP A 126 14.60 5.05 -3.51
C ASP A 126 13.48 3.98 -3.42
N TYR A 127 13.07 3.60 -2.20
CA TYR A 127 11.94 2.71 -1.97
C TYR A 127 10.60 3.31 -2.40
N LEU A 128 10.47 4.63 -2.38
CA LEU A 128 9.24 5.37 -2.69
C LEU A 128 9.39 6.27 -3.93
N THR A 129 10.39 6.01 -4.76
CA THR A 129 10.59 6.74 -6.03
C THR A 129 9.29 6.71 -6.85
N PRO A 130 8.80 7.87 -7.32
CA PRO A 130 7.59 7.92 -8.13
C PRO A 130 7.80 7.14 -9.41
N THR A 131 6.98 6.11 -9.61
CA THR A 131 6.98 5.27 -10.80
C THR A 131 5.61 5.31 -11.44
N GLN A 132 5.57 5.56 -12.75
CA GLN A 132 4.31 5.63 -13.50
C GLN A 132 3.84 4.23 -13.86
N TYR A 133 2.56 4.00 -13.65
CA TYR A 133 1.82 2.78 -14.03
C TYR A 133 0.60 3.15 -14.83
N SER A 134 0.03 2.17 -15.52
CA SER A 134 -1.28 2.31 -16.17
C SER A 134 -2.11 1.04 -15.96
N PHE A 135 -3.42 1.21 -15.80
CA PHE A 135 -4.38 0.11 -15.74
C PHE A 135 -5.75 0.60 -16.24
N GLY A 136 -6.39 -0.17 -17.12
CA GLY A 136 -7.67 0.22 -17.71
C GLY A 136 -7.64 1.56 -18.48
N GLY A 137 -6.47 1.97 -19.01
CA GLY A 137 -6.28 3.27 -19.66
C GLY A 137 -5.97 4.43 -18.72
N VAL A 138 -6.01 4.22 -17.41
CA VAL A 138 -5.71 5.25 -16.40
C VAL A 138 -4.24 5.20 -16.01
N SER A 139 -3.55 6.35 -16.09
CA SER A 139 -2.16 6.50 -15.63
C SER A 139 -2.13 7.05 -14.20
N PHE A 140 -1.29 6.43 -13.33
CA PHE A 140 -1.16 6.82 -11.93
C PHE A 140 0.28 6.62 -11.43
N ILE A 141 0.58 7.15 -10.24
CA ILE A 141 1.90 7.06 -9.62
C ILE A 141 1.89 6.05 -8.48
N GLY A 142 2.82 5.12 -8.52
CA GLY A 142 3.05 4.13 -7.46
C GLY A 142 4.50 4.09 -7.02
N ILE A 143 4.83 3.15 -6.12
CA ILE A 143 6.21 2.82 -5.75
C ILE A 143 6.85 1.94 -6.82
N PRO A 144 8.20 1.85 -6.88
CA PRO A 144 8.89 0.96 -7.82
C PRO A 144 8.52 -0.50 -7.62
N MET A 145 8.51 -1.29 -8.69
CA MET A 145 8.25 -2.75 -8.61
C MET A 145 9.26 -3.47 -7.72
N SER A 146 10.51 -3.02 -7.69
CA SER A 146 11.53 -3.51 -6.76
C SER A 146 11.09 -3.37 -5.29
N SER A 147 10.42 -2.30 -4.94
CA SER A 147 9.87 -2.06 -3.60
C SER A 147 8.69 -2.98 -3.29
N VAL A 148 7.82 -3.24 -4.27
CA VAL A 148 6.75 -4.23 -4.16
C VAL A 148 7.33 -5.62 -3.89
N ILE A 149 8.33 -6.03 -4.67
CA ILE A 149 9.03 -7.32 -4.50
C ILE A 149 9.70 -7.41 -3.12
N SER A 150 10.33 -6.33 -2.64
CA SER A 150 10.89 -6.27 -1.28
C SER A 150 9.83 -6.56 -0.23
N GLY A 151 8.67 -5.90 -0.30
CA GLY A 151 7.54 -6.13 0.61
C GLY A 151 6.99 -7.56 0.55
N ILE A 152 6.92 -8.16 -0.64
CA ILE A 152 6.52 -9.57 -0.82
C ILE A 152 7.53 -10.52 -0.16
N ARG A 153 8.84 -10.27 -0.32
CA ARG A 153 9.89 -11.06 0.32
C ARG A 153 9.87 -10.92 1.84
N GLN A 154 9.60 -9.72 2.34
CA GLN A 154 9.49 -9.45 3.77
C GLN A 154 8.28 -10.16 4.40
N SER A 155 7.15 -10.27 3.67
CA SER A 155 5.90 -10.92 4.12
C SER A 155 5.81 -12.38 3.67
N PHE A 156 6.85 -13.17 3.87
CA PHE A 156 7.04 -14.48 3.24
C PHE A 156 6.04 -15.57 3.70
N LEU A 157 5.44 -15.48 4.88
CA LEU A 157 4.43 -16.41 5.39
C LEU A 157 2.98 -15.95 5.12
N ASN A 158 2.77 -14.78 4.52
CA ASN A 158 1.43 -14.32 4.19
C ASN A 158 0.86 -15.11 3.01
N PRO A 159 -0.28 -15.82 3.14
CA PRO A 159 -0.87 -16.63 2.07
C PRO A 159 -1.19 -15.82 0.80
N LYS A 160 -1.63 -14.58 0.94
CA LYS A 160 -1.88 -13.68 -0.20
C LYS A 160 -0.63 -13.49 -1.07
N ARG A 161 0.57 -13.55 -0.47
CA ARG A 161 1.85 -13.39 -1.18
C ARG A 161 2.24 -14.59 -2.05
N LYS A 162 1.61 -15.75 -1.88
CA LYS A 162 1.82 -16.91 -2.75
C LYS A 162 1.37 -16.58 -4.18
N ILE A 163 0.16 -16.04 -4.31
CA ILE A 163 -0.39 -15.62 -5.61
C ILE A 163 0.44 -14.47 -6.20
N ASP A 164 0.77 -13.46 -5.38
CA ASP A 164 1.60 -12.33 -5.79
C ASP A 164 2.96 -12.80 -6.35
N LYS A 165 3.62 -13.80 -5.70
CA LYS A 165 4.88 -14.40 -6.16
C LYS A 165 4.73 -15.17 -7.47
N GLU A 166 3.64 -15.85 -7.68
CA GLU A 166 3.38 -16.58 -8.93
C GLU A 166 3.24 -15.60 -10.11
N VAL A 167 2.52 -14.50 -9.91
CA VAL A 167 2.35 -13.46 -10.94
C VAL A 167 3.66 -12.76 -11.26
N LEU A 168 4.48 -12.47 -10.24
CA LEU A 168 5.76 -11.76 -10.40
C LEU A 168 6.99 -12.69 -10.49
N ARG A 169 6.80 -13.99 -10.79
CA ARG A 169 7.90 -14.98 -10.76
C ARG A 169 9.12 -14.57 -11.59
N GLU A 170 8.90 -14.08 -12.80
CA GLU A 170 9.98 -13.66 -13.68
C GLU A 170 10.69 -12.42 -13.17
N GLU A 171 9.96 -11.43 -12.67
CA GLU A 171 10.51 -10.19 -12.12
C GLU A 171 11.30 -10.46 -10.83
N ILE A 172 10.79 -11.32 -9.95
CA ILE A 172 11.48 -11.74 -8.73
C ILE A 172 12.81 -12.43 -9.05
N GLY A 173 12.88 -13.22 -10.12
CA GLY A 173 14.10 -13.91 -10.56
C GLY A 173 15.16 -12.96 -11.14
N LYS A 174 14.75 -11.86 -11.77
CA LYS A 174 15.64 -10.87 -12.38
C LYS A 174 16.12 -9.79 -11.42
N THR A 175 15.44 -9.61 -10.31
CA THR A 175 15.64 -8.44 -9.44
C THR A 175 16.35 -8.82 -8.15
N GLU A 176 17.59 -8.36 -7.98
CA GLU A 176 18.29 -8.41 -6.69
C GLU A 176 17.74 -7.33 -5.75
N VAL A 177 16.75 -7.67 -4.96
CA VAL A 177 16.15 -6.75 -4.00
C VAL A 177 16.36 -7.24 -2.57
N LYS A 178 16.82 -6.33 -1.72
CA LYS A 178 16.90 -6.59 -0.27
C LYS A 178 15.50 -6.53 0.33
N ALA A 179 15.11 -7.60 1.01
CA ALA A 179 13.84 -7.64 1.75
C ALA A 179 13.83 -6.68 2.94
N TYR A 180 14.99 -6.43 3.53
CA TYR A 180 15.16 -5.70 4.78
C TYR A 180 16.05 -4.46 4.63
N GLY A 181 16.03 -3.58 5.64
CA GLY A 181 16.85 -2.36 5.69
C GLY A 181 16.28 -1.16 4.92
N ASN A 182 15.06 -1.25 4.39
CA ASN A 182 14.41 -0.16 3.66
C ASN A 182 13.66 0.81 4.58
N ILE A 183 13.25 0.34 5.75
CA ILE A 183 12.56 1.12 6.77
C ILE A 183 13.45 1.18 8.01
N GLN A 184 13.67 2.39 8.50
CA GLN A 184 14.51 2.67 9.65
C GLN A 184 13.68 3.28 10.77
N VAL A 185 13.92 2.85 11.99
CA VAL A 185 13.25 3.38 13.20
C VAL A 185 14.18 4.34 13.92
N TYR A 186 13.65 5.48 14.27
CA TYR A 186 14.30 6.45 15.14
C TYR A 186 13.46 6.65 16.39
N ILE A 187 14.08 6.59 17.56
CA ILE A 187 13.45 6.87 18.86
C ILE A 187 14.21 8.06 19.46
N PHE A 188 13.49 9.14 19.80
CA PHE A 188 14.09 10.41 20.23
C PHE A 188 15.19 10.92 19.28
N GLY A 189 15.06 10.67 17.97
CA GLY A 189 16.06 11.06 16.98
C GLY A 189 17.25 10.10 16.85
N ILE A 190 17.36 9.09 17.70
CA ILE A 190 18.43 8.09 17.66
C ILE A 190 17.98 6.91 16.78
N LYS A 191 18.79 6.55 15.79
CA LYS A 191 18.53 5.40 14.92
C LYS A 191 18.70 4.11 15.71
N ILE A 192 17.67 3.26 15.71
CA ILE A 192 17.71 1.91 16.26
C ILE A 192 17.86 0.92 15.10
N PRO A 193 19.06 0.33 14.92
CA PRO A 193 19.33 -0.58 13.83
C PRO A 193 18.43 -1.83 13.92
N PHE A 194 17.97 -2.31 12.77
CA PHE A 194 17.22 -3.55 12.62
C PHE A 194 15.89 -3.67 13.39
N LEU A 195 15.46 -2.67 14.14
CA LEU A 195 14.26 -2.76 14.97
C LEU A 195 13.01 -3.06 14.13
N TYR A 196 12.83 -2.38 13.00
CA TYR A 196 11.70 -2.63 12.10
C TYR A 196 11.77 -4.02 11.48
N ASP A 197 12.95 -4.42 11.01
CA ASP A 197 13.16 -5.70 10.36
C ASP A 197 12.92 -6.87 11.32
N THR A 198 13.39 -6.74 12.56
CA THR A 198 13.14 -7.70 13.64
C THR A 198 11.65 -7.80 13.96
N PHE A 199 10.97 -6.66 14.11
CA PHE A 199 9.53 -6.64 14.35
C PHE A 199 8.77 -7.28 13.17
N SER A 200 9.12 -6.92 11.94
CA SER A 200 8.50 -7.48 10.74
C SER A 200 8.70 -8.98 10.63
N PHE A 201 9.88 -9.50 10.98
CA PHE A 201 10.17 -10.93 11.00
C PHE A 201 9.28 -11.68 12.02
N PHE A 202 9.22 -11.21 13.26
CA PHE A 202 8.36 -11.82 14.28
C PHE A 202 6.87 -11.69 13.94
N TYR A 203 6.45 -10.59 13.36
CA TYR A 203 5.07 -10.41 12.88
C TYR A 203 4.71 -11.45 11.82
N ASN A 204 5.61 -11.74 10.88
CA ASN A 204 5.40 -12.80 9.88
C ASN A 204 5.27 -14.18 10.51
N ILE A 205 6.14 -14.53 11.47
CA ILE A 205 6.05 -15.82 12.19
C ILE A 205 4.72 -15.92 12.92
N TYR A 206 4.33 -14.90 13.66
CA TYR A 206 3.06 -14.88 14.38
C TYR A 206 1.86 -14.99 13.44
N GLY A 207 1.85 -14.23 12.32
CA GLY A 207 0.81 -14.33 11.30
C GLY A 207 0.73 -15.72 10.68
N GLY A 208 1.86 -16.35 10.37
CA GLY A 208 1.94 -17.71 9.87
C GLY A 208 1.36 -18.73 10.87
N MET A 209 1.70 -18.61 12.16
CA MET A 209 1.11 -19.45 13.20
C MET A 209 -0.41 -19.27 13.28
N ARG A 210 -0.92 -18.06 13.22
CA ARG A 210 -2.38 -17.82 13.21
C ARG A 210 -3.08 -18.58 12.09
N VAL A 211 -2.50 -18.57 10.87
CA VAL A 211 -3.06 -19.32 9.72
C VAL A 211 -3.06 -20.82 9.97
N LEU A 212 -2.02 -21.37 10.58
CA LEU A 212 -1.98 -22.80 10.97
C LEU A 212 -3.10 -23.19 11.94
N PHE A 213 -3.55 -22.24 12.78
CA PHE A 213 -4.68 -22.43 13.69
C PHE A 213 -6.03 -21.95 13.10
N GLY A 214 -6.15 -21.83 11.77
CA GLY A 214 -7.39 -21.44 11.08
C GLY A 214 -7.81 -19.99 11.29
N ARG A 215 -6.90 -19.12 11.73
CA ARG A 215 -7.15 -17.67 11.91
C ARG A 215 -6.62 -16.87 10.72
N LYS A 216 -7.14 -15.65 10.53
CA LYS A 216 -6.59 -14.73 9.54
C LYS A 216 -5.14 -14.39 9.86
N TYR A 217 -4.31 -14.21 8.81
CA TYR A 217 -2.90 -13.83 8.94
C TYR A 217 -2.74 -12.47 9.60
N GLU A 218 -3.51 -11.50 9.15
CA GLU A 218 -3.42 -10.12 9.60
C GLU A 218 -4.08 -9.94 10.98
N ILE A 219 -3.41 -9.20 11.87
CA ILE A 219 -3.95 -8.86 13.20
C ILE A 219 -4.97 -7.73 13.09
N TRP A 220 -4.95 -7.01 11.95
CA TRP A 220 -5.65 -5.76 11.74
C TRP A 220 -7.07 -5.94 11.18
N ASP A 221 -7.41 -7.15 10.74
CA ASP A 221 -8.73 -7.53 10.25
C ASP A 221 -9.74 -7.80 11.37
#